data_b9f62f4f44a99b99ef45ab6c4b979de8
#
_entry.id   b9f62f4f44a99b99ef45ab6c4b979de8
#
_cell.length_a   1.000
_cell.length_b   1.000
_cell.length_c   1.000
_cell.angle_alpha   90.00
_cell.angle_beta   90.00
_cell.angle_gamma   90.00
#
_symmetry.space_group_name_H-M   'P 1'
#
loop_
_entity.id
_entity.type
_entity.pdbx_description
1 polymer ?
#
loop_
_entity_poly.entity_id
_entity_poly.type
_entity_poly.pdbx_seq_one_letter_code
_entity_poly.pdbx_strand_id
1 'polypeptide(L)'
;GMGSYLLLHNAPTIIQIISLTVIGAGVGSTMTAASSTIMQVAPASKAGMAASIEEVSYELGGATGVTLMGSLLSFAYSATFMLPAGFAAPDTAYDSLDEALIFAESLPENMRQTLTAQAHSAFDSGFSVVLAAATLILLLTAAFVWTTRNSKQHRHQAADV
;
A
#
# COMPACT_ATOMS: atom_id res chain seq x y z
N GLY A 1 2.31 2.43 -8.60
CA GLY A 1 2.31 0.98 -8.64
C GLY A 1 3.71 0.39 -8.83
N MET A 2 3.79 -0.89 -9.21
CA MET A 2 5.06 -1.64 -9.39
C MET A 2 6.04 -0.97 -10.36
N GLY A 3 5.53 -0.34 -11.42
CA GLY A 3 6.37 0.45 -12.34
C GLY A 3 7.03 1.67 -11.67
N SER A 4 6.35 2.31 -10.73
CA SER A 4 6.92 3.42 -9.96
C SER A 4 8.02 2.95 -9.02
N TYR A 5 7.89 1.77 -8.42
CA TYR A 5 8.92 1.21 -7.54
C TYR A 5 10.21 0.86 -8.31
N LEU A 6 10.10 0.19 -9.46
CA LEU A 6 11.25 -0.15 -10.31
C LEU A 6 11.95 1.09 -10.87
N LEU A 7 11.20 2.15 -11.17
CA LEU A 7 11.74 3.42 -11.59
C LEU A 7 12.38 4.19 -10.42
N LEU A 8 11.83 4.07 -9.20
CA LEU A 8 12.31 4.75 -8.01
C LEU A 8 13.65 4.19 -7.51
N HIS A 9 13.88 2.90 -7.64
CA HIS A 9 15.10 2.26 -7.11
C HIS A 9 16.38 2.63 -7.90
N ASN A 10 16.24 2.97 -9.19
CA ASN A 10 17.36 3.37 -10.07
C ASN A 10 17.19 4.78 -10.69
N ALA A 11 16.16 5.52 -10.29
CA ALA A 11 15.83 6.78 -10.91
C ALA A 11 16.51 7.96 -10.22
N PRO A 12 16.88 9.02 -10.94
CA PRO A 12 17.34 10.26 -10.33
C PRO A 12 16.28 10.83 -9.39
N THR A 13 16.72 11.46 -8.31
CA THR A 13 15.90 12.00 -7.21
C THR A 13 14.67 12.81 -7.68
N ILE A 14 14.80 13.49 -8.82
CA ILE A 14 13.71 14.25 -9.44
C ILE A 14 12.51 13.36 -9.80
N ILE A 15 12.73 12.18 -10.37
CA ILE A 15 11.64 11.25 -10.74
C ILE A 15 10.95 10.72 -9.47
N GLN A 16 11.72 10.48 -8.41
CA GLN A 16 11.16 10.07 -7.11
C GLN A 16 10.22 11.15 -6.54
N ILE A 17 10.66 12.41 -6.54
CA ILE A 17 9.87 13.55 -6.06
C ILE A 17 8.58 13.70 -6.89
N ILE A 18 8.69 13.64 -8.22
CA ILE A 18 7.52 13.75 -9.10
C ILE A 18 6.54 12.61 -8.83
N SER A 19 7.01 11.36 -8.71
CA SER A 19 6.15 10.20 -8.44
C SER A 19 5.41 10.32 -7.12
N LEU A 20 6.10 10.73 -6.05
CA LEU A 20 5.49 10.95 -4.74
C LEU A 20 4.47 12.10 -4.77
N THR A 21 4.78 13.17 -5.49
CA THR A 21 3.85 14.30 -5.68
C THR A 21 2.57 13.87 -6.41
N VAL A 22 2.69 13.08 -7.46
CA VAL A 22 1.53 12.57 -8.21
C VAL A 22 0.69 11.63 -7.33
N ILE A 23 1.32 10.75 -6.57
CA ILE A 23 0.62 9.87 -5.62
C ILE A 23 -0.12 10.71 -4.57
N GLY A 24 0.55 11.67 -3.95
CA GLY A 24 -0.05 12.55 -2.93
C GLY A 24 -1.21 13.37 -3.48
N ALA A 25 -1.08 13.93 -4.67
CA ALA A 25 -2.15 14.66 -5.35
C ALA A 25 -3.35 13.73 -5.65
N GLY A 26 -3.10 12.50 -6.08
CA GLY A 26 -4.15 11.50 -6.32
C GLY A 26 -4.93 11.15 -5.05
N VAL A 27 -4.23 10.89 -3.96
CA VAL A 27 -4.86 10.61 -2.64
C VAL A 27 -5.67 11.80 -2.16
N GLY A 28 -5.09 13.00 -2.16
CA GLY A 28 -5.77 14.22 -1.71
C GLY A 28 -7.02 14.53 -2.55
N SER A 29 -6.93 14.39 -3.87
CA SER A 29 -8.08 14.59 -4.76
C SER A 29 -9.21 13.59 -4.49
N THR A 30 -8.86 12.32 -4.25
CA THR A 30 -9.84 11.27 -3.95
C THR A 30 -10.55 11.54 -2.61
N MET A 31 -9.81 11.90 -1.57
CA MET A 31 -10.39 12.24 -0.26
C MET A 31 -11.32 13.47 -0.37
N THR A 32 -10.87 14.52 -1.03
CA THR A 32 -11.69 15.74 -1.23
C THR A 32 -12.96 15.45 -2.02
N ALA A 33 -12.87 14.66 -3.09
CA ALA A 33 -14.03 14.31 -3.90
C ALA A 33 -15.03 13.43 -3.14
N ALA A 34 -14.54 12.48 -2.34
CA ALA A 34 -15.39 11.62 -1.52
C ALA A 34 -16.10 12.42 -0.44
N SER A 35 -15.38 13.24 0.33
CA SER A 35 -15.93 14.11 1.37
C SER A 35 -16.97 15.09 0.80
N SER A 36 -16.65 15.76 -0.29
CA SER A 36 -17.56 16.66 -0.97
C SER A 36 -18.86 15.96 -1.41
N THR A 37 -18.76 14.75 -1.94
CA THR A 37 -19.92 13.98 -2.39
C THR A 37 -20.81 13.57 -1.19
N ILE A 38 -20.21 13.12 -0.10
CA ILE A 38 -20.91 12.73 1.12
C ILE A 38 -21.69 13.93 1.68
N MET A 39 -21.04 15.08 1.78
CA MET A 39 -21.65 16.29 2.32
C MET A 39 -22.78 16.85 1.42
N GLN A 40 -22.69 16.73 0.10
CA GLN A 40 -23.73 17.17 -0.82
C GLN A 40 -24.99 16.28 -0.78
N VAL A 41 -24.83 14.99 -0.51
CA VAL A 41 -25.96 14.04 -0.46
C VAL A 41 -26.59 13.97 0.93
N ALA A 42 -25.87 14.33 1.97
CA ALA A 42 -26.36 14.29 3.33
C ALA A 42 -27.43 15.38 3.58
N PRO A 43 -28.58 15.04 4.16
CA PRO A 43 -29.54 16.06 4.62
C PRO A 43 -28.89 16.99 5.64
N ALA A 44 -29.20 18.29 5.59
CA ALA A 44 -28.62 19.30 6.48
C ALA A 44 -28.75 18.93 7.98
N SER A 45 -29.88 18.33 8.36
CA SER A 45 -30.12 17.84 9.74
C SER A 45 -29.25 16.66 10.16
N LYS A 46 -28.58 15.99 9.22
CA LYS A 46 -27.72 14.81 9.45
C LYS A 46 -26.27 15.01 9.05
N ALA A 47 -25.86 16.23 8.70
CA ALA A 47 -24.51 16.54 8.21
C ALA A 47 -23.43 16.15 9.23
N GLY A 48 -23.65 16.39 10.52
CA GLY A 48 -22.71 15.99 11.58
C GLY A 48 -22.55 14.47 11.68
N MET A 49 -23.65 13.71 11.55
CA MET A 49 -23.60 12.26 11.55
C MET A 49 -22.87 11.72 10.29
N ALA A 50 -23.09 12.33 9.14
CA ALA A 50 -22.40 11.96 7.91
C ALA A 50 -20.87 12.17 8.02
N ALA A 51 -20.46 13.30 8.58
CA ALA A 51 -19.03 13.59 8.86
C ALA A 51 -18.42 12.57 9.83
N SER A 52 -19.13 12.21 10.90
CA SER A 52 -18.63 11.21 11.86
C SER A 52 -18.50 9.81 11.23
N ILE A 53 -19.44 9.41 10.38
CA ILE A 53 -19.36 8.11 9.66
C ILE A 53 -18.18 8.13 8.68
N GLU A 54 -17.95 9.24 8.00
CA GLU A 54 -16.81 9.41 7.09
C GLU A 54 -15.50 9.23 7.85
N GLU A 55 -15.31 9.93 8.98
CA GLU A 55 -14.11 9.86 9.80
C GLU A 55 -13.85 8.43 10.30
N VAL A 56 -14.86 7.79 10.87
CA VAL A 56 -14.75 6.39 11.33
C VAL A 56 -14.40 5.45 10.17
N SER A 57 -14.92 5.70 8.98
CA SER A 57 -14.62 4.89 7.79
C SER A 57 -13.15 5.04 7.35
N TYR A 58 -12.59 6.24 7.43
CA TYR A 58 -11.16 6.48 7.16
C TYR A 58 -10.27 5.78 8.19
N GLU A 59 -10.59 5.91 9.48
CA GLU A 59 -9.82 5.26 10.55
C GLU A 59 -9.84 3.72 10.42
N LEU A 60 -11.02 3.14 10.21
CA LEU A 60 -11.15 1.70 10.03
C LEU A 60 -10.46 1.22 8.76
N GLY A 61 -10.61 1.96 7.67
CA GLY A 61 -9.95 1.66 6.40
C GLY A 61 -8.44 1.73 6.52
N GLY A 62 -7.92 2.77 7.18
CA GLY A 62 -6.50 2.95 7.44
C GLY A 62 -5.92 1.84 8.30
N ALA A 63 -6.53 1.55 9.45
CA ALA A 63 -6.11 0.49 10.37
C ALA A 63 -6.11 -0.88 9.69
N THR A 64 -7.19 -1.20 8.95
CA THR A 64 -7.30 -2.46 8.20
C THR A 64 -6.23 -2.54 7.10
N GLY A 65 -6.04 -1.46 6.36
CA GLY A 65 -5.06 -1.38 5.28
C GLY A 65 -3.63 -1.61 5.77
N VAL A 66 -3.23 -0.91 6.84
CA VAL A 66 -1.90 -1.09 7.46
C VAL A 66 -1.69 -2.51 7.95
N THR A 67 -2.68 -3.08 8.64
CA THR A 67 -2.60 -4.45 9.16
C THR A 67 -2.45 -5.48 8.04
N LEU A 68 -3.30 -5.41 7.02
CA LEU A 68 -3.27 -6.37 5.91
C LEU A 68 -1.98 -6.24 5.07
N MET A 69 -1.58 -5.01 4.74
CA MET A 69 -0.37 -4.78 3.94
C MET A 69 0.90 -5.11 4.71
N GLY A 70 0.94 -4.81 6.03
CA GLY A 70 2.05 -5.19 6.90
C GLY A 70 2.18 -6.69 7.04
N SER A 71 1.06 -7.41 7.25
CA SER A 71 1.06 -8.87 7.30
C SER A 71 1.49 -9.50 5.98
N LEU A 72 1.05 -8.94 4.86
CA LEU A 72 1.47 -9.39 3.53
C LEU A 72 2.97 -9.16 3.30
N LEU A 73 3.51 -8.02 3.75
CA LEU A 73 4.94 -7.73 3.68
C LEU A 73 5.75 -8.74 4.49
N SER A 74 5.37 -8.97 5.75
CA SER A 74 6.05 -9.93 6.62
C SER A 74 6.02 -11.34 6.03
N PHE A 75 4.86 -11.78 5.55
CA PHE A 75 4.73 -13.07 4.88
C PHE A 75 5.61 -13.20 3.63
N ALA A 76 5.60 -12.19 2.75
CA ALA A 76 6.40 -12.20 1.54
C ALA A 76 7.90 -12.12 1.83
N TYR A 77 8.30 -11.37 2.86
CA TYR A 77 9.69 -11.33 3.35
C TYR A 77 10.12 -12.72 3.82
N SER A 78 9.40 -13.32 4.76
CA SER A 78 9.72 -14.64 5.31
C SER A 78 9.79 -15.74 4.24
N ALA A 79 8.91 -15.64 3.21
CA ALA A 79 8.89 -16.60 2.11
C ALA A 79 10.08 -16.46 1.14
N THR A 80 10.71 -15.30 1.07
CA THR A 80 11.82 -15.01 0.13
C THR A 80 13.18 -14.89 0.80
N PHE A 81 13.21 -14.66 2.12
CA PHE A 81 14.44 -14.56 2.87
C PHE A 81 15.09 -15.94 3.02
N MET A 82 16.24 -16.13 2.40
CA MET A 82 17.02 -17.37 2.47
C MET A 82 18.41 -17.08 3.03
N LEU A 83 18.77 -17.82 4.07
CA LEU A 83 20.11 -17.76 4.61
C LEU A 83 21.08 -18.61 3.78
N PRO A 84 22.30 -18.10 3.53
CA PRO A 84 23.35 -18.90 2.91
C PRO A 84 23.69 -20.15 3.76
N ALA A 85 24.11 -21.22 3.11
CA ALA A 85 24.51 -22.44 3.79
C ALA A 85 25.64 -22.17 4.82
N GLY A 86 25.45 -22.63 6.04
CA GLY A 86 26.40 -22.42 7.14
C GLY A 86 26.08 -21.26 8.08
N PHE A 87 24.99 -20.52 7.83
CA PHE A 87 24.48 -19.54 8.78
C PHE A 87 23.47 -20.19 9.71
N ALA A 88 23.67 -20.08 11.01
CA ALA A 88 22.69 -20.38 12.03
C ALA A 88 22.13 -19.04 12.53
N ALA A 89 21.01 -18.59 11.98
CA ALA A 89 20.32 -17.41 12.47
C ALA A 89 19.18 -17.80 13.42
N PRO A 90 18.82 -16.93 14.37
CA PRO A 90 17.62 -17.11 15.17
C PRO A 90 16.37 -17.00 14.27
N ASP A 91 15.28 -17.67 14.69
CA ASP A 91 14.02 -17.66 13.96
C ASP A 91 13.49 -16.22 13.74
N THR A 92 13.76 -15.32 14.67
CA THR A 92 13.38 -13.89 14.57
C THR A 92 13.96 -13.18 13.33
N ALA A 93 15.12 -13.60 12.83
CA ALA A 93 15.71 -13.02 11.62
C ALA A 93 14.87 -13.27 10.36
N TYR A 94 13.96 -14.26 10.40
CA TYR A 94 13.00 -14.53 9.31
C TYR A 94 11.73 -13.71 9.41
N ASP A 95 11.49 -13.03 10.53
CA ASP A 95 10.24 -12.32 10.78
C ASP A 95 10.24 -10.91 10.13
N SER A 96 11.39 -10.25 10.12
CA SER A 96 11.52 -8.90 9.57
C SER A 96 12.94 -8.53 9.16
N LEU A 97 13.04 -7.49 8.32
CA LEU A 97 14.33 -6.89 7.94
C LEU A 97 15.11 -6.39 9.17
N ASP A 98 14.42 -5.71 10.10
CA ASP A 98 15.07 -5.11 11.28
C ASP A 98 15.72 -6.20 12.15
N GLU A 99 15.04 -7.31 12.41
CA GLU A 99 15.58 -8.42 13.19
C GLU A 99 16.78 -9.07 12.49
N ALA A 100 16.72 -9.20 11.15
CA ALA A 100 17.85 -9.71 10.38
C ALA A 100 19.06 -8.77 10.45
N LEU A 101 18.86 -7.46 10.43
CA LEU A 101 19.92 -6.45 10.54
C LEU A 101 20.53 -6.42 11.95
N ILE A 102 19.71 -6.51 13.01
CA ILE A 102 20.17 -6.60 14.39
C ILE A 102 21.04 -7.85 14.57
N PHE A 103 20.61 -8.99 14.04
CA PHE A 103 21.42 -10.20 14.07
C PHE A 103 22.72 -10.04 13.28
N ALA A 104 22.68 -9.38 12.12
CA ALA A 104 23.84 -9.12 11.28
C ALA A 104 24.96 -8.37 12.02
N GLU A 105 24.61 -7.47 12.95
CA GLU A 105 25.59 -6.71 13.73
C GLU A 105 26.47 -7.61 14.63
N SER A 106 25.98 -8.78 15.00
CA SER A 106 26.71 -9.78 15.80
C SER A 106 27.70 -10.63 14.99
N LEU A 107 27.68 -10.52 13.64
CA LEU A 107 28.44 -11.37 12.74
C LEU A 107 29.76 -10.71 12.29
N PRO A 108 30.77 -11.52 11.89
CA PRO A 108 31.95 -11.02 11.19
C PRO A 108 31.58 -10.26 9.91
N GLU A 109 32.40 -9.29 9.54
CA GLU A 109 32.13 -8.32 8.46
C GLU A 109 31.68 -8.97 7.13
N ASN A 110 32.37 -10.02 6.70
CA ASN A 110 32.02 -10.74 5.46
C ASN A 110 30.65 -11.40 5.50
N MET A 111 30.27 -11.95 6.66
CA MET A 111 28.98 -12.59 6.89
C MET A 111 27.87 -11.53 7.03
N ARG A 112 28.17 -10.45 7.75
CA ARG A 112 27.27 -9.31 7.91
C ARG A 112 26.83 -8.72 6.57
N GLN A 113 27.77 -8.43 5.67
CA GLN A 113 27.46 -7.88 4.34
C GLN A 113 26.58 -8.82 3.52
N THR A 114 26.86 -10.12 3.56
CA THR A 114 26.05 -11.11 2.83
C THR A 114 24.62 -11.18 3.37
N LEU A 115 24.47 -11.25 4.71
CA LEU A 115 23.16 -11.32 5.34
C LEU A 115 22.35 -10.03 5.10
N THR A 116 22.97 -8.87 5.26
CA THR A 116 22.34 -7.59 5.00
C THR A 116 21.84 -7.47 3.56
N ALA A 117 22.65 -7.87 2.58
CA ALA A 117 22.26 -7.85 1.17
C ALA A 117 21.07 -8.78 0.88
N GLN A 118 21.06 -9.97 1.48
CA GLN A 118 19.96 -10.92 1.35
C GLN A 118 18.66 -10.39 2.00
N ALA A 119 18.77 -9.83 3.20
CA ALA A 119 17.62 -9.25 3.91
C ALA A 119 16.99 -8.08 3.14
N HIS A 120 17.80 -7.18 2.61
CA HIS A 120 17.31 -6.10 1.74
C HIS A 120 16.65 -6.62 0.47
N SER A 121 17.24 -7.62 -0.20
CA SER A 121 16.65 -8.22 -1.40
C SER A 121 15.30 -8.89 -1.12
N ALA A 122 15.18 -9.59 0.01
CA ALA A 122 13.93 -10.18 0.45
C ALA A 122 12.86 -9.12 0.77
N PHE A 123 13.26 -8.04 1.44
CA PHE A 123 12.38 -6.90 1.73
C PHE A 123 11.89 -6.23 0.44
N ASP A 124 12.77 -5.94 -0.50
CA ASP A 124 12.43 -5.33 -1.79
C ASP A 124 11.43 -6.18 -2.57
N SER A 125 11.62 -7.50 -2.55
CA SER A 125 10.70 -8.45 -3.16
C SER A 125 9.32 -8.43 -2.47
N GLY A 126 9.29 -8.46 -1.14
CA GLY A 126 8.09 -8.36 -0.34
C GLY A 126 7.35 -7.04 -0.55
N PHE A 127 8.08 -5.94 -0.58
CA PHE A 127 7.53 -4.62 -0.83
C PHE A 127 6.91 -4.50 -2.23
N SER A 128 7.52 -5.13 -3.23
CA SER A 128 6.96 -5.20 -4.59
C SER A 128 5.63 -5.95 -4.62
N VAL A 129 5.48 -7.03 -3.85
CA VAL A 129 4.23 -7.77 -3.70
C VAL A 129 3.14 -6.90 -3.08
N VAL A 130 3.46 -6.16 -2.02
CA VAL A 130 2.52 -5.23 -1.37
C VAL A 130 2.06 -4.15 -2.34
N LEU A 131 2.98 -3.54 -3.09
CA LEU A 131 2.63 -2.53 -4.08
C LEU A 131 1.75 -3.09 -5.21
N ALA A 132 2.02 -4.31 -5.65
CA ALA A 132 1.19 -4.99 -6.64
C ALA A 132 -0.23 -5.24 -6.11
N ALA A 133 -0.35 -5.74 -4.88
CA ALA A 133 -1.63 -5.97 -4.22
C ALA A 133 -2.42 -4.66 -4.03
N ALA A 134 -1.78 -3.61 -3.53
CA ALA A 134 -2.40 -2.30 -3.38
C ALA A 134 -2.87 -1.72 -4.73
N THR A 135 -2.05 -1.83 -5.77
CA THR A 135 -2.40 -1.40 -7.12
C THR A 135 -3.61 -2.15 -7.66
N LEU A 136 -3.66 -3.47 -7.46
CA LEU A 136 -4.79 -4.30 -7.88
C LEU A 136 -6.08 -3.88 -7.16
N ILE A 137 -6.03 -3.68 -5.85
CA ILE A 137 -7.19 -3.22 -5.06
C ILE A 137 -7.70 -1.87 -5.57
N LEU A 138 -6.80 -0.92 -5.84
CA LEU A 138 -7.17 0.39 -6.37
C LEU A 138 -7.81 0.29 -7.76
N LEU A 139 -7.28 -0.55 -8.65
CA LEU A 139 -7.84 -0.78 -9.98
C LEU A 139 -9.24 -1.42 -9.90
N LEU A 140 -9.42 -2.41 -9.05
CA LEU A 140 -10.73 -3.06 -8.83
C LEU A 140 -11.75 -2.06 -8.27
N THR A 141 -11.36 -1.24 -7.31
CA THR A 141 -12.20 -0.19 -6.73
C THR A 141 -12.58 0.85 -7.80
N ALA A 142 -11.64 1.30 -8.60
CA ALA A 142 -11.89 2.25 -9.69
C ALA A 142 -12.85 1.65 -10.74
N ALA A 143 -12.65 0.40 -11.12
CA ALA A 143 -13.53 -0.31 -12.06
C ALA A 143 -14.94 -0.48 -11.48
N PHE A 144 -15.06 -0.82 -10.21
CA PHE A 144 -16.36 -0.93 -9.53
C PHE A 144 -17.11 0.40 -9.51
N VAL A 145 -16.44 1.49 -9.15
CA VAL A 145 -17.04 2.85 -9.16
C VAL A 145 -17.46 3.24 -10.57
N TRP A 146 -16.62 2.95 -11.58
CA TRP A 146 -16.94 3.24 -12.96
C TRP A 146 -18.21 2.52 -13.45
N THR A 147 -18.30 1.23 -13.18
CA THR A 147 -19.46 0.41 -13.62
C THR A 147 -20.77 0.84 -12.94
N THR A 148 -20.72 1.15 -11.63
CA THR A 148 -21.90 1.59 -10.89
C THR A 148 -22.38 2.98 -11.34
N ARG A 149 -21.47 3.86 -11.73
CA ARG A 149 -21.80 5.18 -12.27
C ARG A 149 -22.50 5.08 -13.63
N ASN A 150 -21.98 4.28 -14.54
CA ASN A 150 -22.57 4.09 -15.88
C ASN A 150 -23.98 3.47 -15.81
N SER A 151 -24.22 2.53 -14.91
CA SER A 151 -25.53 1.90 -14.75
C SER A 151 -26.63 2.89 -14.32
N LYS A 152 -26.28 3.93 -13.56
CA LYS A 152 -27.24 4.96 -13.15
C LYS A 152 -27.59 5.93 -14.29
N GLN A 153 -26.63 6.28 -15.14
CA GLN A 153 -26.90 7.17 -16.27
C GLN A 153 -27.87 6.54 -17.29
N HIS A 154 -27.73 5.26 -17.60
CA HIS A 154 -28.63 4.55 -18.50
C HIS A 154 -30.06 4.43 -17.96
N ARG A 155 -30.24 4.34 -16.66
CA ARG A 155 -31.58 4.29 -16.04
C ARG A 155 -32.33 5.61 -16.09
N HIS A 156 -31.64 6.76 -15.96
CA HIS A 156 -32.26 8.07 -16.08
C HIS A 156 -32.68 8.36 -17.53
N GLN A 157 -31.86 8.03 -18.52
CA GLN A 157 -32.21 8.19 -19.94
C GLN A 157 -33.39 7.32 -20.38
N ALA A 158 -33.57 6.14 -19.78
CA ALA A 158 -34.72 5.27 -20.10
C ALA A 158 -36.02 5.66 -19.40
N ALA A 159 -35.97 6.53 -18.39
CA ALA A 159 -37.14 7.02 -17.67
C ALA A 159 -37.73 8.33 -18.30
N ASP A 160 -36.94 8.99 -19.14
CA ASP A 160 -37.33 10.27 -19.80
C ASP A 160 -37.88 10.06 -21.25
N VAL A 161 -38.10 8.81 -21.64
CA VAL A 161 -38.70 8.38 -22.93
C VAL A 161 -40.04 7.72 -22.67
#